data_0e06a4fad6d36519883d1cca51c63e6f
#
_entry.id   0e06a4fad6d36519883d1cca51c63e6f
#
_cell.length_a   1.000
_cell.length_b   1.000
_cell.length_c   1.000
_cell.angle_alpha   90.00
_cell.angle_beta   90.00
_cell.angle_gamma   90.00
#
_symmetry.space_group_name_H-M   'P 1'
#
loop_
_entity.id
_entity.type
_entity.pdbx_description
1 polymer ?
#
loop_
_entity_poly.entity_id
_entity_poly.type
_entity_poly.pdbx_seq_one_letter_code
_entity_poly.pdbx_strand_id
1 'polypeptide(L)'
;MRVIPTDSIVMKIDKEAVRRSGMKIPEALGDSIPEYMTILLRDANGSPKRALYKSELMMLEMLANANWERPIYMAITVGSENHLGMDNHFMQEGLAYRFTPFDTDKLNSKINSEKMYDNLMNKFKFGGIEKPGIYIDENVMRMCYTHRRIFTQLVGQLIKEGKKDKALAALDYAEKMIPSYNVPYDWANGAFQMAEAYYQLGQNEKANKIIDELANKSLEYMVWYLSLTDYQLSIASENFMYNAGLLDAEVRLMEKYKSEDLAKHYSEQLDQLYSEYVARMKGK
;
A
#
# COMPACT_ATOMS: atom_id res chain seq x y z
N MET A 1 -3.18 -5.03 37.48
CA MET A 1 -3.24 -6.50 37.68
C MET A 1 -3.11 -7.15 36.31
N ARG A 2 -2.24 -8.15 36.16
CA ARG A 2 -2.10 -8.92 34.93
C ARG A 2 -3.02 -10.15 35.04
N VAL A 3 -3.87 -10.37 34.01
CA VAL A 3 -4.85 -11.46 34.00
C VAL A 3 -4.32 -12.70 33.27
N ILE A 4 -3.48 -12.48 32.24
CA ILE A 4 -2.86 -13.59 31.49
C ILE A 4 -1.50 -13.96 32.12
N PRO A 5 -1.21 -15.26 32.26
CA PRO A 5 -0.01 -15.72 32.96
C PRO A 5 1.27 -15.69 32.11
N THR A 6 1.15 -15.49 30.81
CA THR A 6 2.28 -15.59 29.87
C THR A 6 2.36 -14.38 28.92
N ASP A 7 3.56 -14.10 28.40
CA ASP A 7 3.80 -13.07 27.38
C ASP A 7 3.78 -13.62 25.96
N SER A 8 3.70 -14.95 25.81
CA SER A 8 3.72 -15.61 24.53
C SER A 8 2.93 -16.91 24.52
N ILE A 9 2.50 -17.30 23.33
CA ILE A 9 1.89 -18.60 23.08
C ILE A 9 2.77 -19.33 22.08
N VAL A 10 3.13 -20.57 22.38
CA VAL A 10 3.88 -21.45 21.50
C VAL A 10 2.92 -22.46 20.88
N MET A 11 2.88 -22.50 19.55
CA MET A 11 2.06 -23.44 18.80
C MET A 11 2.95 -24.44 18.08
N LYS A 12 2.63 -25.73 18.20
CA LYS A 12 3.26 -26.78 17.42
C LYS A 12 2.73 -26.76 15.98
N ILE A 13 3.60 -26.91 14.99
CA ILE A 13 3.24 -26.89 13.58
C ILE A 13 3.22 -28.33 13.07
N ASP A 14 2.06 -28.72 12.50
CA ASP A 14 1.98 -29.95 11.70
C ASP A 14 2.57 -29.68 10.29
N LYS A 15 3.81 -30.09 10.10
CA LYS A 15 4.56 -29.88 8.84
C LYS A 15 3.88 -30.54 7.63
N GLU A 16 3.27 -31.70 7.83
CA GLU A 16 2.57 -32.40 6.75
C GLU A 16 1.27 -31.69 6.37
N ALA A 17 0.52 -31.16 7.35
CA ALA A 17 -0.65 -30.35 7.08
C ALA A 17 -0.28 -29.07 6.32
N VAL A 18 0.82 -28.39 6.70
CA VAL A 18 1.33 -27.21 5.96
C VAL A 18 1.64 -27.57 4.50
N ARG A 19 2.30 -28.69 4.25
CA ARG A 19 2.59 -29.16 2.87
C ARG A 19 1.31 -29.43 2.08
N ARG A 20 0.34 -30.15 2.69
CA ARG A 20 -0.96 -30.45 2.05
C ARG A 20 -1.80 -29.20 1.80
N SER A 21 -1.64 -28.14 2.59
CA SER A 21 -2.42 -26.90 2.45
C SER A 21 -2.17 -26.11 1.16
N GLY A 22 -1.19 -26.52 0.34
CA GLY A 22 -0.76 -25.79 -0.85
C GLY A 22 -0.13 -24.43 -0.56
N MET A 23 0.30 -24.20 0.68
CA MET A 23 1.04 -23.00 1.05
C MET A 23 2.41 -23.02 0.39
N LYS A 24 2.77 -21.94 -0.31
CA LYS A 24 4.11 -21.80 -0.88
C LYS A 24 5.11 -21.65 0.26
N ILE A 25 6.04 -22.58 0.36
CA ILE A 25 7.18 -22.49 1.27
C ILE A 25 8.15 -21.47 0.66
N PRO A 26 8.56 -20.41 1.38
CA PRO A 26 9.50 -19.43 0.85
C PRO A 26 10.87 -20.04 0.57
N GLU A 27 11.44 -19.78 -0.60
CA GLU A 27 12.76 -20.30 -1.02
C GLU A 27 13.87 -19.94 -0.03
N ALA A 28 13.79 -18.76 0.59
CA ALA A 28 14.74 -18.29 1.60
C ALA A 28 14.82 -19.22 2.84
N LEU A 29 13.79 -20.03 3.08
CA LEU A 29 13.74 -21.00 4.18
C LEU A 29 14.15 -22.40 3.74
N GLY A 30 14.43 -22.62 2.46
CA GLY A 30 14.61 -23.94 1.86
C GLY A 30 13.33 -24.78 2.09
N ASP A 31 13.49 -26.09 2.24
CA ASP A 31 12.35 -26.97 2.57
C ASP A 31 12.02 -27.03 4.07
N SER A 32 12.59 -26.09 4.87
CA SER A 32 12.47 -26.12 6.31
C SER A 32 11.17 -25.47 6.77
N ILE A 33 10.22 -26.28 7.23
CA ILE A 33 9.05 -25.82 7.98
C ILE A 33 9.42 -25.84 9.46
N PRO A 34 9.23 -24.72 10.22
CA PRO A 34 9.53 -24.70 11.64
C PRO A 34 8.67 -25.73 12.40
N GLU A 35 9.18 -26.22 13.51
CA GLU A 35 8.46 -27.18 14.37
C GLU A 35 7.48 -26.45 15.28
N TYR A 36 7.83 -25.23 15.67
CA TYR A 36 7.04 -24.38 16.54
C TYR A 36 7.00 -22.97 16.00
N MET A 37 5.91 -22.27 16.25
CA MET A 37 5.81 -20.82 16.10
C MET A 37 5.49 -20.18 17.44
N THR A 38 5.92 -18.95 17.63
CA THR A 38 5.69 -18.20 18.86
C THR A 38 4.93 -16.92 18.56
N ILE A 39 3.75 -16.77 19.14
CA ILE A 39 2.97 -15.55 19.08
C ILE A 39 3.27 -14.74 20.34
N LEU A 40 3.83 -13.55 20.18
CA LEU A 40 4.07 -12.63 21.29
C LEU A 40 2.81 -11.83 21.57
N LEU A 41 2.27 -11.97 22.78
CA LEU A 41 1.06 -11.24 23.20
C LEU A 41 1.42 -9.79 23.54
N ARG A 42 1.33 -8.92 22.54
CA ARG A 42 1.68 -7.51 22.66
C ARG A 42 0.52 -6.60 22.29
N ASP A 43 0.49 -5.41 22.91
CA ASP A 43 -0.40 -4.33 22.52
C ASP A 43 0.17 -3.57 21.29
N ALA A 44 -0.57 -2.57 20.82
CA ALA A 44 -0.17 -1.74 19.68
C ALA A 44 1.15 -0.97 19.91
N ASN A 45 1.53 -0.74 21.16
CA ASN A 45 2.78 -0.08 21.53
C ASN A 45 3.95 -1.06 21.74
N GLY A 46 3.74 -2.34 21.48
CA GLY A 46 4.74 -3.40 21.66
C GLY A 46 4.93 -3.85 23.11
N SER A 47 4.13 -3.35 24.05
CA SER A 47 4.18 -3.76 25.47
C SER A 47 3.45 -5.09 25.69
N PRO A 48 3.86 -5.91 26.68
CA PRO A 48 3.16 -7.14 26.99
C PRO A 48 1.69 -6.89 27.36
N LYS A 49 0.78 -7.61 26.73
CA LYS A 49 -0.66 -7.53 27.03
C LYS A 49 -0.93 -7.97 28.47
N ARG A 50 -1.84 -7.29 29.13
CA ARG A 50 -2.31 -7.62 30.48
C ARG A 50 -3.56 -8.49 30.49
N ALA A 51 -4.34 -8.43 29.40
CA ALA A 51 -5.57 -9.19 29.19
C ALA A 51 -5.78 -9.44 27.70
N LEU A 52 -6.55 -10.46 27.37
CA LEU A 52 -7.03 -10.72 26.00
C LEU A 52 -8.51 -10.36 25.91
N TYR A 53 -8.88 -9.72 24.80
CA TYR A 53 -10.27 -9.53 24.44
C TYR A 53 -10.87 -10.84 23.93
N LYS A 54 -12.19 -10.93 23.97
CA LYS A 54 -12.92 -12.12 23.48
C LYS A 54 -12.59 -12.43 22.01
N SER A 55 -12.46 -11.40 21.16
CA SER A 55 -12.08 -11.55 19.75
C SER A 55 -10.69 -12.14 19.58
N GLU A 56 -9.72 -11.70 20.39
CA GLU A 56 -8.34 -12.20 20.36
C GLU A 56 -8.27 -13.66 20.82
N LEU A 57 -9.02 -14.00 21.87
CA LEU A 57 -9.11 -15.38 22.35
C LEU A 57 -9.74 -16.30 21.29
N MET A 58 -10.82 -15.85 20.63
CA MET A 58 -11.44 -16.61 19.54
C MET A 58 -10.50 -16.79 18.35
N MET A 59 -9.70 -15.79 18.01
CA MET A 59 -8.71 -15.88 16.94
C MET A 59 -7.63 -16.93 17.28
N LEU A 60 -7.09 -16.90 18.49
CA LEU A 60 -6.13 -17.90 18.96
C LEU A 60 -6.72 -19.31 18.95
N GLU A 61 -7.96 -19.46 19.35
CA GLU A 61 -8.68 -20.75 19.31
C GLU A 61 -8.87 -21.27 17.89
N MET A 62 -9.25 -20.37 16.94
CA MET A 62 -9.33 -20.73 15.52
C MET A 62 -7.97 -21.17 14.98
N LEU A 63 -6.89 -20.47 15.31
CA LEU A 63 -5.54 -20.83 14.88
C LEU A 63 -5.11 -22.19 15.43
N ALA A 64 -5.40 -22.44 16.72
CA ALA A 64 -5.05 -23.70 17.37
C ALA A 64 -5.78 -24.91 16.77
N ASN A 65 -7.03 -24.72 16.33
CA ASN A 65 -7.88 -25.81 15.83
C ASN A 65 -7.85 -25.94 14.29
N ALA A 66 -7.34 -24.97 13.55
CA ALA A 66 -7.29 -25.03 12.08
C ALA A 66 -6.28 -26.06 11.57
N ASN A 67 -5.30 -26.42 12.35
CA ASN A 67 -4.24 -27.40 12.06
C ASN A 67 -3.63 -27.24 10.64
N TRP A 68 -3.57 -25.98 10.14
CA TRP A 68 -3.06 -25.61 8.81
C TRP A 68 -3.81 -26.19 7.60
N GLU A 69 -4.81 -27.04 7.79
CA GLU A 69 -5.60 -27.64 6.71
C GLU A 69 -6.51 -26.64 6.01
N ARG A 70 -7.03 -25.67 6.79
CA ARG A 70 -7.85 -24.57 6.26
C ARG A 70 -7.04 -23.27 6.29
N PRO A 71 -6.98 -22.52 5.19
CA PRO A 71 -6.30 -21.25 5.19
C PRO A 71 -7.07 -20.24 6.05
N ILE A 72 -6.34 -19.51 6.89
CA ILE A 72 -6.84 -18.39 7.67
C ILE A 72 -6.30 -17.11 7.07
N TYR A 73 -7.18 -16.14 6.89
CA TYR A 73 -6.85 -14.84 6.30
C TYR A 73 -7.26 -13.71 7.22
N MET A 74 -6.43 -12.67 7.26
CA MET A 74 -6.73 -11.37 7.85
C MET A 74 -6.98 -10.37 6.70
N ALA A 75 -8.11 -9.66 6.74
CA ALA A 75 -8.38 -8.63 5.73
C ALA A 75 -7.42 -7.46 5.89
N ILE A 76 -6.96 -6.85 4.77
CA ILE A 76 -6.05 -5.69 4.81
C ILE A 76 -6.67 -4.45 5.46
N THR A 77 -7.98 -4.42 5.65
CA THR A 77 -8.71 -3.35 6.32
C THR A 77 -8.73 -3.47 7.83
N VAL A 78 -8.24 -4.58 8.38
CA VAL A 78 -8.08 -4.77 9.83
C VAL A 78 -6.83 -4.02 10.26
N GLY A 79 -6.96 -3.12 11.22
CA GLY A 79 -5.83 -2.37 11.76
C GLY A 79 -4.85 -3.27 12.55
N SER A 80 -3.57 -2.92 12.51
CA SER A 80 -2.49 -3.70 13.14
C SER A 80 -2.66 -3.88 14.64
N GLU A 81 -3.40 -3.00 15.31
CA GLU A 81 -3.77 -3.13 16.73
C GLU A 81 -4.60 -4.39 17.02
N ASN A 82 -5.25 -4.95 16.00
CA ASN A 82 -6.06 -6.17 16.08
C ASN A 82 -5.32 -7.42 15.58
N HIS A 83 -4.05 -7.30 15.20
CA HIS A 83 -3.25 -8.42 14.69
C HIS A 83 -2.62 -9.29 15.81
N LEU A 84 -2.79 -8.91 17.06
CA LEU A 84 -2.27 -9.64 18.23
C LEU A 84 -0.75 -9.93 18.15
N GLY A 85 0.01 -9.01 17.51
CA GLY A 85 1.46 -9.18 17.32
C GLY A 85 1.87 -10.24 16.31
N MET A 86 0.96 -10.68 15.43
CA MET A 86 1.21 -11.71 14.41
C MET A 86 1.63 -11.16 13.04
N ASP A 87 1.97 -9.88 12.93
CA ASP A 87 2.32 -9.22 11.67
C ASP A 87 3.49 -9.90 10.94
N ASN A 88 4.39 -10.54 11.69
CA ASN A 88 5.48 -11.32 11.16
C ASN A 88 5.08 -12.72 10.65
N HIS A 89 3.80 -13.08 10.72
CA HIS A 89 3.25 -14.33 10.20
C HIS A 89 2.27 -14.12 9.04
N PHE A 90 2.19 -12.90 8.50
CA PHE A 90 1.29 -12.57 7.41
C PHE A 90 1.99 -12.49 6.06
N MET A 91 1.41 -13.18 5.07
CA MET A 91 1.81 -13.13 3.67
C MET A 91 0.67 -12.55 2.83
N GLN A 92 0.89 -11.42 2.16
CA GLN A 92 -0.14 -10.77 1.35
C GLN A 92 -0.42 -11.53 0.06
N GLU A 93 -1.69 -11.81 -0.21
CA GLU A 93 -2.17 -12.51 -1.41
C GLU A 93 -3.25 -11.71 -2.20
N GLY A 94 -3.36 -10.41 -1.93
CA GLY A 94 -4.33 -9.49 -2.51
C GLY A 94 -4.95 -8.59 -1.44
N LEU A 95 -6.27 -8.61 -1.30
CA LEU A 95 -7.02 -7.88 -0.25
C LEU A 95 -6.99 -8.59 1.11
N ALA A 96 -6.17 -9.60 1.27
CA ALA A 96 -6.02 -10.32 2.52
C ALA A 96 -4.59 -10.82 2.72
N TYR A 97 -4.21 -10.93 3.97
CA TYR A 97 -2.99 -11.56 4.42
C TYR A 97 -3.30 -13.01 4.81
N ARG A 98 -2.61 -13.96 4.18
CA ARG A 98 -2.65 -15.34 4.62
C ARG A 98 -1.79 -15.51 5.87
N PHE A 99 -2.35 -16.12 6.90
CA PHE A 99 -1.60 -16.52 8.08
C PHE A 99 -0.69 -17.71 7.75
N THR A 100 0.60 -17.62 8.10
CA THR A 100 1.62 -18.60 7.80
C THR A 100 2.42 -18.99 9.05
N PRO A 101 2.99 -20.20 9.08
CA PRO A 101 3.86 -20.61 10.19
C PRO A 101 5.26 -19.98 10.10
N PHE A 102 5.54 -19.27 9.00
CA PHE A 102 6.85 -18.68 8.73
C PHE A 102 6.98 -17.32 9.36
N ASP A 103 8.17 -16.98 9.82
CA ASP A 103 8.53 -15.61 10.20
C ASP A 103 8.82 -14.80 8.92
N THR A 104 7.83 -14.03 8.47
CA THR A 104 7.89 -13.27 7.23
C THR A 104 8.85 -12.07 7.30
N ASP A 105 9.28 -11.64 8.50
CA ASP A 105 10.31 -10.61 8.68
C ASP A 105 11.70 -11.12 8.22
N LYS A 106 11.89 -12.43 8.17
CA LYS A 106 13.11 -13.07 7.66
C LYS A 106 13.09 -13.30 6.15
N LEU A 107 12.00 -12.96 5.49
CA LEU A 107 11.84 -13.13 4.05
C LEU A 107 12.19 -11.84 3.31
N ASN A 108 12.59 -11.98 2.05
CA ASN A 108 12.85 -10.85 1.17
C ASN A 108 11.59 -10.05 0.82
N SER A 109 10.41 -10.64 1.03
CA SER A 109 9.12 -10.02 0.79
C SER A 109 8.01 -10.68 1.61
N LYS A 110 7.06 -9.86 2.05
CA LYS A 110 5.79 -10.29 2.65
C LYS A 110 4.66 -10.45 1.62
N ILE A 111 4.99 -10.44 0.32
CA ILE A 111 4.03 -10.57 -0.78
C ILE A 111 4.25 -11.89 -1.50
N ASN A 112 3.21 -12.70 -1.62
CA ASN A 112 3.16 -13.83 -2.52
C ASN A 112 2.78 -13.32 -3.93
N SER A 113 3.78 -12.91 -4.71
CA SER A 113 3.58 -12.25 -6.00
C SER A 113 2.78 -13.10 -7.00
N GLU A 114 3.02 -14.41 -7.05
CA GLU A 114 2.33 -15.32 -7.98
C GLU A 114 0.84 -15.44 -7.61
N LYS A 115 0.55 -15.67 -6.33
CA LYS A 115 -0.83 -15.79 -5.86
C LYS A 115 -1.59 -14.48 -5.98
N MET A 116 -0.93 -13.37 -5.63
CA MET A 116 -1.49 -12.04 -5.71
C MET A 116 -1.76 -11.64 -7.16
N TYR A 117 -0.85 -11.96 -8.09
CA TYR A 117 -1.05 -11.75 -9.52
C TYR A 117 -2.26 -12.54 -10.04
N ASP A 118 -2.35 -13.83 -9.75
CA ASP A 118 -3.48 -14.67 -10.15
C ASP A 118 -4.81 -14.13 -9.59
N ASN A 119 -4.83 -13.72 -8.32
CA ASN A 119 -6.03 -13.15 -7.71
C ASN A 119 -6.47 -11.84 -8.38
N LEU A 120 -5.54 -10.88 -8.55
CA LEU A 120 -5.85 -9.56 -9.10
C LEU A 120 -6.22 -9.60 -10.58
N MET A 121 -5.49 -10.40 -11.38
CA MET A 121 -5.68 -10.45 -12.82
C MET A 121 -6.83 -11.35 -13.26
N ASN A 122 -7.10 -12.44 -12.53
CA ASN A 122 -8.01 -13.48 -13.02
C ASN A 122 -9.28 -13.65 -12.17
N LYS A 123 -9.27 -13.25 -10.90
CA LYS A 123 -10.36 -13.54 -9.98
C LYS A 123 -11.13 -12.32 -9.50
N PHE A 124 -10.47 -11.17 -9.41
CA PHE A 124 -11.13 -9.95 -8.97
C PHE A 124 -12.15 -9.47 -9.99
N LYS A 125 -13.25 -8.89 -9.49
CA LYS A 125 -14.33 -8.28 -10.28
C LYS A 125 -14.43 -6.81 -9.90
N PHE A 126 -14.44 -5.93 -10.88
CA PHE A 126 -14.44 -4.48 -10.67
C PHE A 126 -15.82 -3.83 -10.86
N GLY A 127 -16.85 -4.62 -11.11
CA GLY A 127 -18.25 -4.16 -11.10
C GLY A 127 -18.62 -3.18 -12.21
N GLY A 128 -17.78 -3.02 -13.24
CA GLY A 128 -18.04 -2.10 -14.35
C GLY A 128 -17.48 -0.68 -14.13
N ILE A 129 -16.58 -0.51 -13.15
CA ILE A 129 -15.92 0.78 -12.85
C ILE A 129 -15.17 1.33 -14.07
N GLU A 130 -14.76 0.47 -14.99
CA GLU A 130 -14.11 0.82 -16.23
C GLU A 130 -15.02 1.51 -17.27
N LYS A 131 -16.33 1.52 -17.06
CA LYS A 131 -17.28 2.13 -18.00
C LYS A 131 -17.34 3.65 -17.81
N PRO A 132 -17.30 4.44 -18.90
CA PRO A 132 -17.44 5.90 -18.80
C PRO A 132 -18.79 6.34 -18.24
N GLY A 133 -18.78 7.43 -17.47
CA GLY A 133 -20.00 8.12 -17.05
C GLY A 133 -20.76 7.44 -15.89
N ILE A 134 -20.15 6.49 -15.20
CA ILE A 134 -20.75 5.93 -13.97
C ILE A 134 -20.52 6.88 -12.79
N TYR A 135 -21.49 6.91 -11.88
CA TYR A 135 -21.31 7.56 -10.59
C TYR A 135 -20.67 6.61 -9.59
N ILE A 136 -19.64 7.07 -8.92
CA ILE A 136 -18.93 6.34 -7.86
C ILE A 136 -19.05 7.15 -6.57
N ASP A 137 -19.71 6.59 -5.55
CA ASP A 137 -19.78 7.23 -4.24
C ASP A 137 -18.43 7.19 -3.50
N GLU A 138 -18.32 7.96 -2.41
CA GLU A 138 -17.08 8.09 -1.66
C GLU A 138 -16.54 6.75 -1.10
N ASN A 139 -17.42 5.85 -0.66
CA ASN A 139 -17.02 4.57 -0.10
C ASN A 139 -16.44 3.65 -1.18
N VAL A 140 -17.12 3.58 -2.32
CA VAL A 140 -16.62 2.82 -3.49
C VAL A 140 -15.33 3.45 -4.01
N MET A 141 -15.21 4.79 -4.03
CA MET A 141 -13.98 5.48 -4.40
C MET A 141 -12.80 5.07 -3.52
N ARG A 142 -12.99 5.02 -2.19
CA ARG A 142 -11.94 4.55 -1.25
C ARG A 142 -11.53 3.10 -1.53
N MET A 143 -12.48 2.24 -1.90
CA MET A 143 -12.17 0.85 -2.28
C MET A 143 -11.38 0.80 -3.59
N CYS A 144 -11.72 1.64 -4.57
CA CYS A 144 -10.95 1.76 -5.82
C CYS A 144 -9.50 2.19 -5.55
N TYR A 145 -9.29 3.17 -4.69
CA TYR A 145 -7.97 3.59 -4.24
C TYR A 145 -7.19 2.45 -3.55
N THR A 146 -7.87 1.68 -2.70
CA THR A 146 -7.27 0.51 -2.08
C THR A 146 -6.81 -0.51 -3.11
N HIS A 147 -7.64 -0.79 -4.13
CA HIS A 147 -7.26 -1.71 -5.21
C HIS A 147 -6.06 -1.17 -6.01
N ARG A 148 -6.05 0.12 -6.38
CA ARG A 148 -4.91 0.73 -7.09
C ARG A 148 -3.62 0.56 -6.28
N ARG A 149 -3.64 0.85 -4.98
CA ARG A 149 -2.47 0.66 -4.10
C ARG A 149 -2.00 -0.79 -4.04
N ILE A 150 -2.92 -1.75 -4.04
CA ILE A 150 -2.58 -3.18 -4.06
C ILE A 150 -1.91 -3.59 -5.38
N PHE A 151 -2.37 -3.06 -6.51
CA PHE A 151 -1.69 -3.26 -7.78
C PHE A 151 -0.26 -2.72 -7.74
N THR A 152 -0.05 -1.52 -7.20
CA THR A 152 1.31 -0.95 -7.10
C THR A 152 2.23 -1.76 -6.20
N GLN A 153 1.72 -2.33 -5.11
CA GLN A 153 2.47 -3.24 -4.25
C GLN A 153 2.90 -4.50 -5.01
N LEU A 154 1.97 -5.13 -5.75
CA LEU A 154 2.28 -6.28 -6.60
C LEU A 154 3.34 -5.94 -7.65
N VAL A 155 3.16 -4.84 -8.36
CA VAL A 155 4.05 -4.38 -9.42
C VAL A 155 5.46 -4.12 -8.89
N GLY A 156 5.57 -3.41 -7.77
CA GLY A 156 6.85 -3.18 -7.10
C GLY A 156 7.56 -4.49 -6.73
N GLN A 157 6.82 -5.49 -6.29
CA GLN A 157 7.38 -6.81 -5.99
C GLN A 157 7.81 -7.56 -7.27
N LEU A 158 7.00 -7.53 -8.33
CA LEU A 158 7.33 -8.16 -9.61
C LEU A 158 8.58 -7.54 -10.26
N ILE A 159 8.74 -6.23 -10.16
CA ILE A 159 9.95 -5.52 -10.64
C ILE A 159 11.19 -6.01 -9.85
N LYS A 160 11.10 -6.09 -8.52
CA LYS A 160 12.19 -6.63 -7.68
C LYS A 160 12.56 -8.06 -8.03
N GLU A 161 11.60 -8.86 -8.43
CA GLU A 161 11.79 -10.25 -8.88
C GLU A 161 12.26 -10.36 -10.35
N GLY A 162 12.43 -9.24 -11.06
CA GLY A 162 12.83 -9.22 -12.47
C GLY A 162 11.72 -9.60 -13.46
N LYS A 163 10.48 -9.77 -13.00
CA LYS A 163 9.30 -10.18 -13.80
C LYS A 163 8.66 -8.98 -14.49
N LYS A 164 9.44 -8.28 -15.33
CA LYS A 164 9.03 -6.98 -15.93
C LYS A 164 7.77 -7.07 -16.79
N ASP A 165 7.60 -8.14 -17.56
CA ASP A 165 6.42 -8.31 -18.44
C ASP A 165 5.13 -8.47 -17.61
N LYS A 166 5.19 -9.24 -16.52
CA LYS A 166 4.05 -9.37 -15.60
C LYS A 166 3.76 -8.06 -14.87
N ALA A 167 4.80 -7.31 -14.51
CA ALA A 167 4.64 -6.01 -13.86
C ALA A 167 3.93 -5.02 -14.79
N LEU A 168 4.35 -4.93 -16.06
CA LEU A 168 3.73 -4.07 -17.05
C LEU A 168 2.27 -4.48 -17.31
N ALA A 169 2.02 -5.78 -17.50
CA ALA A 169 0.67 -6.29 -17.69
C ALA A 169 -0.26 -5.97 -16.51
N ALA A 170 0.23 -6.04 -15.28
CA ALA A 170 -0.53 -5.71 -14.09
C ALA A 170 -0.82 -4.20 -13.99
N LEU A 171 0.15 -3.32 -14.34
CA LEU A 171 -0.06 -1.87 -14.39
C LEU A 171 -1.11 -1.49 -15.43
N ASP A 172 -0.97 -1.99 -16.66
CA ASP A 172 -1.89 -1.70 -17.76
C ASP A 172 -3.31 -2.21 -17.44
N TYR A 173 -3.41 -3.35 -16.77
CA TYR A 173 -4.68 -3.88 -16.31
C TYR A 173 -5.31 -3.00 -15.22
N ALA A 174 -4.51 -2.54 -14.26
CA ALA A 174 -4.98 -1.63 -13.21
C ALA A 174 -5.53 -0.32 -13.80
N GLU A 175 -4.83 0.28 -14.76
CA GLU A 175 -5.27 1.50 -15.46
C GLU A 175 -6.56 1.28 -16.24
N LYS A 176 -6.67 0.14 -16.91
CA LYS A 176 -7.88 -0.25 -17.66
C LYS A 176 -9.08 -0.45 -16.74
N MET A 177 -8.90 -1.13 -15.61
CA MET A 177 -10.00 -1.50 -14.72
C MET A 177 -10.37 -0.40 -13.72
N ILE A 178 -9.44 0.51 -13.41
CA ILE A 178 -9.62 1.64 -12.48
C ILE A 178 -9.13 2.93 -13.16
N PRO A 179 -9.82 3.37 -14.24
CA PRO A 179 -9.36 4.49 -15.05
C PRO A 179 -9.45 5.83 -14.31
N SER A 180 -8.54 6.76 -14.61
CA SER A 180 -8.48 8.06 -13.95
C SER A 180 -9.71 8.94 -14.18
N TYR A 181 -10.41 8.77 -15.29
CA TYR A 181 -11.64 9.53 -15.58
C TYR A 181 -12.83 9.20 -14.66
N ASN A 182 -12.83 8.02 -14.01
CA ASN A 182 -13.81 7.64 -12.99
C ASN A 182 -13.23 7.68 -11.58
N VAL A 183 -11.94 7.34 -11.45
CA VAL A 183 -11.21 7.28 -10.17
C VAL A 183 -9.94 8.13 -10.35
N PRO A 184 -10.00 9.44 -10.07
CA PRO A 184 -8.89 10.36 -10.27
C PRO A 184 -7.59 9.86 -9.62
N TYR A 185 -6.46 10.20 -10.19
CA TYR A 185 -5.19 9.91 -9.55
C TYR A 185 -5.04 10.68 -8.25
N ASP A 186 -4.46 10.03 -7.28
CA ASP A 186 -4.18 10.61 -5.98
C ASP A 186 -2.84 10.06 -5.46
N TRP A 187 -2.00 10.96 -4.95
CA TRP A 187 -0.67 10.64 -4.46
C TRP A 187 -0.68 9.51 -3.43
N ALA A 188 -1.47 9.68 -2.36
CA ALA A 188 -1.50 8.76 -1.23
C ALA A 188 -2.05 7.37 -1.59
N ASN A 189 -2.72 7.26 -2.75
CA ASN A 189 -3.45 6.08 -3.18
C ASN A 189 -2.79 5.32 -4.34
N GLY A 190 -1.48 5.44 -4.45
CA GLY A 190 -0.66 4.60 -5.30
C GLY A 190 -0.37 5.17 -6.70
N ALA A 191 -0.92 6.32 -7.08
CA ALA A 191 -0.69 6.87 -8.41
C ALA A 191 0.77 7.31 -8.64
N PHE A 192 1.41 7.89 -7.63
CA PHE A 192 2.84 8.22 -7.68
C PHE A 192 3.71 6.97 -7.92
N GLN A 193 3.43 5.89 -7.20
CA GLN A 193 4.12 4.61 -7.37
C GLN A 193 3.82 3.97 -8.72
N MET A 194 2.61 4.18 -9.31
CA MET A 194 2.32 3.75 -10.68
C MET A 194 3.21 4.47 -11.68
N ALA A 195 3.34 5.80 -11.58
CA ALA A 195 4.21 6.58 -12.45
C ALA A 195 5.67 6.11 -12.32
N GLU A 196 6.18 5.96 -11.10
CA GLU A 196 7.54 5.45 -10.88
C GLU A 196 7.74 4.05 -11.48
N ALA A 197 6.76 3.15 -11.32
CA ALA A 197 6.83 1.81 -11.89
C ALA A 197 6.84 1.82 -13.41
N TYR A 198 6.04 2.67 -14.07
CA TYR A 198 6.10 2.85 -15.52
C TYR A 198 7.46 3.36 -15.98
N TYR A 199 8.05 4.33 -15.29
CA TYR A 199 9.40 4.78 -15.59
C TYR A 199 10.43 3.66 -15.47
N GLN A 200 10.38 2.85 -14.38
CA GLN A 200 11.27 1.71 -14.18
C GLN A 200 11.14 0.65 -15.28
N LEU A 201 9.96 0.56 -15.91
CA LEU A 201 9.66 -0.33 -17.02
C LEU A 201 9.92 0.29 -18.40
N GLY A 202 10.43 1.53 -18.46
CA GLY A 202 10.73 2.24 -19.70
C GLY A 202 9.50 2.79 -20.43
N GLN A 203 8.36 2.89 -19.76
CA GLN A 203 7.10 3.41 -20.33
C GLN A 203 6.92 4.90 -19.98
N ASN A 204 7.86 5.73 -20.44
CA ASN A 204 7.97 7.14 -20.06
C ASN A 204 6.71 7.96 -20.39
N GLU A 205 6.07 7.73 -21.53
CA GLU A 205 4.85 8.46 -21.92
C GLU A 205 3.69 8.21 -20.93
N LYS A 206 3.50 6.95 -20.52
CA LYS A 206 2.48 6.59 -19.53
C LYS A 206 2.81 7.17 -18.15
N ALA A 207 4.07 7.11 -17.76
CA ALA A 207 4.55 7.69 -16.52
C ALA A 207 4.34 9.21 -16.49
N ASN A 208 4.74 9.91 -17.58
CA ASN A 208 4.58 11.36 -17.72
C ASN A 208 3.11 11.77 -17.59
N LYS A 209 2.19 11.03 -18.21
CA LYS A 209 0.76 11.32 -18.11
C LYS A 209 0.25 11.29 -16.66
N ILE A 210 0.64 10.28 -15.90
CA ILE A 210 0.19 10.13 -14.51
C ILE A 210 0.82 11.21 -13.63
N ILE A 211 2.13 11.45 -13.77
CA ILE A 211 2.83 12.39 -12.93
C ILE A 211 2.43 13.83 -13.24
N ASP A 212 2.14 14.15 -14.50
CA ASP A 212 1.59 15.44 -14.93
C ASP A 212 0.22 15.71 -14.30
N GLU A 213 -0.69 14.73 -14.30
CA GLU A 213 -2.01 14.86 -13.64
C GLU A 213 -1.87 15.08 -12.13
N LEU A 214 -0.91 14.41 -11.47
CA LEU A 214 -0.63 14.60 -10.05
C LEU A 214 -0.04 15.99 -9.76
N ALA A 215 0.97 16.40 -10.54
CA ALA A 215 1.64 17.68 -10.38
C ALA A 215 0.70 18.87 -10.62
N ASN A 216 -0.16 18.79 -11.64
CA ASN A 216 -1.22 19.78 -11.86
C ASN A 216 -2.15 19.91 -10.64
N LYS A 217 -2.55 18.78 -10.06
CA LYS A 217 -3.41 18.77 -8.87
C LYS A 217 -2.73 19.44 -7.67
N SER A 218 -1.46 19.11 -7.41
CA SER A 218 -0.67 19.73 -6.35
C SER A 218 -0.54 21.24 -6.57
N LEU A 219 -0.29 21.65 -7.81
CA LEU A 219 -0.19 23.04 -8.22
C LEU A 219 -1.52 23.79 -8.03
N GLU A 220 -2.65 23.23 -8.47
CA GLU A 220 -3.99 23.82 -8.29
C GLU A 220 -4.29 24.07 -6.81
N TYR A 221 -3.95 23.14 -5.93
CA TYR A 221 -4.11 23.35 -4.50
C TYR A 221 -3.23 24.49 -3.98
N MET A 222 -1.97 24.58 -4.40
CA MET A 222 -1.08 25.66 -3.99
C MET A 222 -1.63 27.04 -4.44
N VAL A 223 -2.07 27.14 -5.69
CA VAL A 223 -2.71 28.36 -6.22
C VAL A 223 -3.97 28.70 -5.42
N TRP A 224 -4.79 27.70 -5.12
CA TRP A 224 -6.00 27.91 -4.31
C TRP A 224 -5.67 28.43 -2.91
N TYR A 225 -4.66 27.86 -2.22
CA TYR A 225 -4.25 28.35 -0.91
C TYR A 225 -3.72 29.80 -0.98
N LEU A 226 -2.99 30.16 -2.03
CA LEU A 226 -2.54 31.54 -2.23
C LEU A 226 -3.67 32.52 -2.57
N SER A 227 -4.82 32.07 -3.00
CA SER A 227 -5.99 32.93 -3.19
C SER A 227 -6.69 33.34 -1.87
N LEU A 228 -6.36 32.69 -0.76
CA LEU A 228 -6.92 32.98 0.56
C LEU A 228 -6.35 34.28 1.14
N THR A 229 -7.05 34.87 2.11
CA THR A 229 -6.50 35.99 2.89
C THR A 229 -5.29 35.53 3.71
N ASP A 230 -4.41 36.49 4.12
CA ASP A 230 -3.21 36.13 4.89
C ASP A 230 -3.52 35.42 6.20
N TYR A 231 -4.64 35.78 6.85
CA TYR A 231 -5.11 35.07 8.05
C TYR A 231 -5.51 33.62 7.74
N GLN A 232 -6.30 33.39 6.70
CA GLN A 232 -6.73 32.06 6.30
C GLN A 232 -5.54 31.21 5.82
N LEU A 233 -4.62 31.81 5.04
CA LEU A 233 -3.40 31.14 4.59
C LEU A 233 -2.52 30.73 5.77
N SER A 234 -2.43 31.55 6.81
CA SER A 234 -1.66 31.20 8.01
C SER A 234 -2.23 29.98 8.74
N ILE A 235 -3.55 29.82 8.77
CA ILE A 235 -4.21 28.63 9.33
C ILE A 235 -3.99 27.40 8.43
N ALA A 236 -4.01 27.60 7.11
CA ALA A 236 -3.84 26.53 6.11
C ALA A 236 -2.37 26.29 5.72
N SER A 237 -1.41 26.86 6.44
CA SER A 237 0.02 26.79 6.08
C SER A 237 0.56 25.36 5.95
N GLU A 238 0.15 24.47 6.83
CA GLU A 238 0.56 23.04 6.76
C GLU A 238 0.05 22.39 5.47
N ASN A 239 -1.17 22.70 5.05
CA ASN A 239 -1.75 22.15 3.82
C ASN A 239 -1.06 22.70 2.57
N PHE A 240 -0.69 23.99 2.55
CA PHE A 240 0.13 24.57 1.48
C PHE A 240 1.48 23.87 1.40
N MET A 241 2.19 23.76 2.53
CA MET A 241 3.49 23.10 2.61
C MET A 241 3.43 21.62 2.22
N TYR A 242 2.35 20.94 2.58
CA TYR A 242 2.12 19.55 2.17
C TYR A 242 2.05 19.42 0.64
N ASN A 243 1.25 20.26 -0.04
CA ASN A 243 1.14 20.22 -1.50
C ASN A 243 2.44 20.66 -2.20
N ALA A 244 3.16 21.65 -1.64
CA ALA A 244 4.49 22.02 -2.13
C ALA A 244 5.49 20.85 -2.02
N GLY A 245 5.45 20.08 -0.92
CA GLY A 245 6.27 18.88 -0.75
C GLY A 245 5.89 17.75 -1.72
N LEU A 246 4.61 17.58 -2.05
CA LEU A 246 4.17 16.64 -3.08
C LEU A 246 4.74 17.04 -4.45
N LEU A 247 4.56 18.31 -4.84
CA LEU A 247 5.06 18.82 -6.13
C LEU A 247 6.58 18.71 -6.24
N ASP A 248 7.33 19.02 -5.18
CA ASP A 248 8.80 18.82 -5.14
C ASP A 248 9.18 17.34 -5.39
N ALA A 249 8.48 16.41 -4.76
CA ALA A 249 8.76 14.98 -4.96
C ALA A 249 8.37 14.50 -6.38
N GLU A 250 7.31 15.08 -6.97
CA GLU A 250 6.90 14.82 -8.34
C GLU A 250 7.96 15.33 -9.34
N VAL A 251 8.46 16.55 -9.14
CA VAL A 251 9.55 17.13 -9.92
C VAL A 251 10.81 16.26 -9.83
N ARG A 252 11.23 15.87 -8.63
CA ARG A 252 12.40 14.99 -8.46
C ARG A 252 12.23 13.64 -9.16
N LEU A 253 11.02 13.10 -9.21
CA LEU A 253 10.77 11.87 -9.95
C LEU A 253 10.95 12.08 -11.46
N MET A 254 10.42 13.19 -12.00
CA MET A 254 10.59 13.58 -13.40
C MET A 254 12.09 13.75 -13.77
N GLU A 255 12.85 14.44 -12.92
CA GLU A 255 14.30 14.64 -13.09
C GLU A 255 15.06 13.30 -13.09
N LYS A 256 14.75 12.44 -12.11
CA LYS A 256 15.36 11.10 -11.97
C LYS A 256 15.23 10.28 -13.25
N TYR A 257 14.12 10.41 -13.95
CA TYR A 257 13.83 9.66 -15.19
C TYR A 257 13.98 10.50 -16.46
N LYS A 258 14.60 11.67 -16.38
CA LYS A 258 14.97 12.54 -17.48
C LYS A 258 13.78 13.08 -18.31
N SER A 259 12.66 13.34 -17.63
CA SER A 259 11.53 14.09 -18.20
C SER A 259 11.78 15.60 -18.03
N GLU A 260 12.86 16.11 -18.64
CA GLU A 260 13.46 17.42 -18.34
C GLU A 260 12.49 18.59 -18.59
N ASP A 261 11.76 18.59 -19.71
CA ASP A 261 10.84 19.68 -20.03
C ASP A 261 9.70 19.78 -18.99
N LEU A 262 9.16 18.62 -18.59
CA LEU A 262 8.08 18.54 -17.60
C LEU A 262 8.58 18.93 -16.21
N ALA A 263 9.75 18.43 -15.82
CA ALA A 263 10.38 18.76 -14.55
C ALA A 263 10.66 20.27 -14.42
N LYS A 264 11.23 20.88 -15.48
CA LYS A 264 11.50 22.31 -15.53
C LYS A 264 10.22 23.14 -15.39
N HIS A 265 9.17 22.76 -16.13
CA HIS A 265 7.88 23.44 -16.09
C HIS A 265 7.33 23.53 -14.65
N TYR A 266 7.30 22.40 -13.95
CA TYR A 266 6.75 22.35 -12.60
C TYR A 266 7.69 22.93 -11.53
N SER A 267 9.00 22.80 -11.71
CA SER A 267 10.00 23.41 -10.82
C SER A 267 9.89 24.93 -10.81
N GLU A 268 9.79 25.57 -12.01
CA GLU A 268 9.65 27.02 -12.12
C GLU A 268 8.36 27.51 -11.44
N GLN A 269 7.25 26.80 -11.57
CA GLN A 269 6.00 27.16 -10.94
C GLN A 269 6.04 26.94 -9.40
N LEU A 270 6.66 25.84 -8.95
CA LEU A 270 6.86 25.58 -7.53
C LEU A 270 7.65 26.73 -6.88
N ASP A 271 8.77 27.13 -7.49
CA ASP A 271 9.63 28.20 -6.97
C ASP A 271 8.88 29.53 -6.91
N GLN A 272 8.09 29.85 -7.93
CA GLN A 272 7.28 31.08 -7.96
C GLN A 272 6.25 31.10 -6.83
N LEU A 273 5.42 30.05 -6.72
CA LEU A 273 4.36 30.00 -5.71
C LEU A 273 4.92 29.91 -4.29
N TYR A 274 6.02 29.19 -4.11
CA TYR A 274 6.68 29.11 -2.81
C TYR A 274 7.27 30.46 -2.40
N SER A 275 7.87 31.19 -3.33
CA SER A 275 8.40 32.56 -3.08
C SER A 275 7.30 33.53 -2.69
N GLU A 276 6.15 33.48 -3.36
CA GLU A 276 4.96 34.27 -3.02
C GLU A 276 4.45 33.93 -1.62
N TYR A 277 4.32 32.65 -1.28
CA TYR A 277 3.95 32.21 0.05
C TYR A 277 4.89 32.76 1.13
N VAL A 278 6.21 32.62 0.93
CA VAL A 278 7.21 33.11 1.88
C VAL A 278 7.14 34.62 2.05
N ALA A 279 6.94 35.39 0.97
CA ALA A 279 6.81 36.85 1.02
C ALA A 279 5.60 37.28 1.86
N ARG A 280 4.45 36.62 1.68
CA ARG A 280 3.23 36.90 2.44
C ARG A 280 3.32 36.51 3.91
N MET A 281 4.05 35.42 4.23
CA MET A 281 4.22 34.96 5.62
C MET A 281 5.29 35.71 6.39
N LYS A 282 6.30 36.33 5.73
CA LYS A 282 7.34 37.17 6.36
C LYS A 282 6.86 38.58 6.66
N GLY A 283 5.79 39.06 6.02
CA GLY A 283 5.23 40.38 6.23
C GLY A 283 4.40 40.51 7.53
N LYS A 284 4.39 39.51 8.36
CA LYS A 284 3.80 39.45 9.70
C LYS A 284 4.89 39.45 10.76
#